data_8e9cba54aac153128d74be7bc91c86fb
#
_entry.id   8e9cba54aac153128d74be7bc91c86fb
#
_cell.length_a   1.000
_cell.length_b   1.000
_cell.length_c   1.000
_cell.angle_alpha   90.00
_cell.angle_beta   90.00
_cell.angle_gamma   90.00
#
_symmetry.space_group_name_H-M   'P 1'
#
loop_
_entity.id
_entity.type
_entity.pdbx_description
1 polymer ?
#
loop_
_entity_poly.entity_id
_entity_poly.type
_entity_poly.pdbx_seq_one_letter_code
_entity_poly.pdbx_strand_id
1 'polypeptide(L)'
;MNKFICTLAIMLSSFGASAQDNVIDRVEWVVGDKFILRSDIEESIRYWMSNGRKFDGDPYCVVGEDLAIQQLFLHQAELDSVFVDENQVMREVDAQVDRVIQEIGSKEKMEEYFDMNSAEIRDMYREQLHNMYTMEMMKQKIVGDIKVSPSLVRRFYQNLSVDSIPFVQQQVEVQILTIEPEVDKEEVERVKSELREYTERITSGETSFSTMALMYSEDPGSARRGGELDYSGRGEFAPEFATVAFNLTDPDKVSKIVETEYGFHIIQLIDKRGDRVKVRHILRKPRRSNENIKKMLLTLDSIAVDIKAGKYTFEEAVEAYSDDKDTRNNYGIMYNPVNASSYFELEQLPVDVARVVDGLEVGEVSQPFSWMLNNGKTVCAIAKLRVRTEAHRATLSDDYESLRLLYQAKMGDVRIQEWIKEKQRKTYVRVNRDTHNCDFKYPGWVFYEDKQ
;
A
#
# COMPACT_ATOMS: atom_id res chain seq x y z
N MET A 1 83.46 -49.64 -12.51
CA MET A 1 84.10 -49.06 -11.30
C MET A 1 83.36 -47.77 -10.98
N ASN A 2 83.02 -47.61 -9.72
CA ASN A 2 82.44 -46.49 -9.00
C ASN A 2 80.90 -46.40 -8.97
N LYS A 3 80.43 -46.82 -7.83
CA LYS A 3 79.15 -46.68 -7.25
C LYS A 3 78.90 -45.24 -6.81
N PHE A 4 77.77 -44.62 -7.09
CA PHE A 4 77.25 -43.51 -6.35
C PHE A 4 75.84 -43.89 -5.85
N ILE A 5 75.79 -44.07 -4.54
CA ILE A 5 74.58 -44.25 -3.75
C ILE A 5 74.00 -42.86 -3.52
N CYS A 6 72.86 -42.53 -4.10
CA CYS A 6 72.10 -41.35 -3.71
C CYS A 6 71.02 -41.80 -2.69
N THR A 7 71.27 -41.42 -1.46
CA THR A 7 70.36 -41.53 -0.32
C THR A 7 69.22 -40.49 -0.50
N LEU A 8 68.05 -40.95 -0.80
CA LEU A 8 66.88 -40.10 -0.86
C LEU A 8 66.30 -39.92 0.56
N ALA A 9 66.52 -38.76 1.15
CA ALA A 9 65.93 -38.36 2.42
C ALA A 9 64.46 -37.98 2.18
N ILE A 10 63.56 -38.85 2.61
CA ILE A 10 62.12 -38.52 2.64
C ILE A 10 61.88 -37.59 3.82
N MET A 11 61.73 -36.26 3.55
CA MET A 11 61.13 -35.31 4.50
C MET A 11 59.63 -35.60 4.56
N LEU A 12 59.17 -36.28 5.63
CA LEU A 12 57.76 -36.22 6.04
C LEU A 12 57.47 -34.82 6.53
N SER A 13 56.96 -33.98 5.65
CA SER A 13 56.21 -32.77 6.04
C SER A 13 54.88 -33.22 6.60
N SER A 14 54.75 -33.21 7.91
CA SER A 14 53.45 -33.27 8.61
C SER A 14 52.63 -32.05 8.21
N PHE A 15 51.79 -32.19 7.21
CA PHE A 15 50.65 -31.30 7.01
C PHE A 15 49.73 -31.52 8.20
N GLY A 16 49.77 -30.58 9.14
CA GLY A 16 48.72 -30.43 10.13
C GLY A 16 47.42 -30.15 9.36
N ALA A 17 46.59 -31.16 9.22
CA ALA A 17 45.21 -30.95 8.83
C ALA A 17 44.55 -30.17 9.97
N SER A 18 44.48 -28.86 9.83
CA SER A 18 43.53 -28.07 10.60
C SER A 18 42.15 -28.63 10.20
N ALA A 19 41.50 -29.40 11.08
CA ALA A 19 40.11 -29.68 10.98
C ALA A 19 39.42 -28.32 10.98
N GLN A 20 39.00 -27.83 9.80
CA GLN A 20 37.99 -26.81 9.74
C GLN A 20 36.77 -27.44 10.36
N ASP A 21 36.33 -26.92 11.50
CA ASP A 21 35.02 -27.21 12.03
C ASP A 21 34.00 -26.93 10.89
N ASN A 22 33.49 -27.98 10.28
CA ASN A 22 32.40 -27.93 9.32
C ASN A 22 31.11 -27.66 10.09
N VAL A 23 31.02 -26.55 10.80
CA VAL A 23 29.77 -26.04 11.34
C VAL A 23 29.02 -25.48 10.15
N ILE A 24 28.03 -26.22 9.69
CA ILE A 24 27.20 -25.84 8.52
C ILE A 24 26.46 -24.54 8.84
N ASP A 25 25.97 -24.37 10.06
CA ASP A 25 25.40 -23.13 10.60
C ASP A 25 25.38 -23.19 12.13
N ARG A 26 25.24 -22.05 12.81
CA ARG A 26 25.26 -21.96 14.27
C ARG A 26 23.96 -21.41 14.79
N VAL A 27 23.40 -22.05 15.82
CA VAL A 27 22.23 -21.55 16.54
C VAL A 27 22.66 -20.41 17.46
N GLU A 28 22.20 -19.20 17.19
CA GLU A 28 22.48 -18.02 18.02
C GLU A 28 21.38 -17.76 19.06
N TRP A 29 20.12 -18.05 18.71
CA TRP A 29 19.00 -17.92 19.62
C TRP A 29 18.07 -19.12 19.54
N VAL A 30 17.43 -19.42 20.67
CA VAL A 30 16.31 -20.36 20.78
C VAL A 30 15.14 -19.61 21.42
N VAL A 31 13.98 -19.61 20.79
CA VAL A 31 12.77 -18.97 21.29
C VAL A 31 11.62 -19.97 21.17
N GLY A 32 11.13 -20.47 22.31
CA GLY A 32 10.16 -21.57 22.33
C GLY A 32 10.76 -22.82 21.68
N ASP A 33 10.20 -23.24 20.56
CA ASP A 33 10.63 -24.37 19.73
C ASP A 33 11.38 -23.95 18.45
N LYS A 34 11.57 -22.64 18.24
CA LYS A 34 12.22 -22.07 17.06
C LYS A 34 13.67 -21.72 17.32
N PHE A 35 14.50 -21.91 16.29
CA PHE A 35 15.91 -21.54 16.29
C PHE A 35 16.12 -20.34 15.37
N ILE A 36 17.02 -19.45 15.75
CA ILE A 36 17.53 -18.39 14.90
C ILE A 36 19.00 -18.72 14.66
N LEU A 37 19.33 -18.93 13.41
CA LEU A 37 20.66 -19.29 12.99
C LEU A 37 21.51 -18.04 12.74
N ARG A 38 22.80 -18.23 12.71
CA ARG A 38 23.73 -17.15 12.38
C ARG A 38 23.49 -16.62 10.95
N SER A 39 23.21 -17.53 10.01
CA SER A 39 22.85 -17.19 8.63
C SER A 39 21.62 -16.28 8.56
N ASP A 40 20.59 -16.53 9.37
CA ASP A 40 19.37 -15.70 9.41
C ASP A 40 19.68 -14.27 9.82
N ILE A 41 20.55 -14.11 10.83
CA ILE A 41 21.01 -12.80 11.30
C ILE A 41 21.81 -12.09 10.21
N GLU A 42 22.76 -12.79 9.56
CA GLU A 42 23.61 -12.22 8.51
C GLU A 42 22.80 -11.82 7.28
N GLU A 43 21.80 -12.61 6.89
CA GLU A 43 20.89 -12.27 5.81
C GLU A 43 20.05 -11.04 6.14
N SER A 44 19.48 -10.99 7.34
CA SER A 44 18.72 -9.84 7.81
C SER A 44 19.58 -8.57 7.89
N ILE A 45 20.84 -8.66 8.33
CA ILE A 45 21.77 -7.53 8.33
C ILE A 45 21.99 -7.03 6.90
N ARG A 46 22.27 -7.92 5.94
CA ARG A 46 22.45 -7.55 4.52
C ARG A 46 21.22 -6.85 3.97
N TYR A 47 20.06 -7.42 4.20
CA TYR A 47 18.78 -6.84 3.76
C TYR A 47 18.53 -5.44 4.34
N TRP A 48 18.75 -5.24 5.65
CA TRP A 48 18.54 -3.95 6.28
C TRP A 48 19.55 -2.89 5.83
N MET A 49 20.80 -3.29 5.62
CA MET A 49 21.83 -2.40 5.08
C MET A 49 21.54 -1.98 3.64
N SER A 50 21.06 -2.88 2.80
CA SER A 50 20.67 -2.57 1.40
C SER A 50 19.52 -1.57 1.34
N ASN A 51 18.63 -1.58 2.36
CA ASN A 51 17.54 -0.61 2.52
C ASN A 51 17.96 0.68 3.25
N GLY A 52 19.27 0.90 3.46
CA GLY A 52 19.82 2.12 4.06
C GLY A 52 19.64 2.23 5.58
N ARG A 53 19.22 1.15 6.27
CA ARG A 53 19.07 1.16 7.74
C ARG A 53 20.46 1.23 8.39
N LYS A 54 20.61 2.16 9.33
CA LYS A 54 21.79 2.27 10.19
C LYS A 54 21.49 1.59 11.52
N PHE A 55 22.50 0.92 12.09
CA PHE A 55 22.41 0.25 13.39
C PHE A 55 22.98 1.14 14.49
N ASP A 56 22.30 1.18 15.62
CA ASP A 56 22.83 1.78 16.85
C ASP A 56 23.40 0.64 17.70
N GLY A 57 24.69 0.35 17.50
CA GLY A 57 25.40 -0.75 18.13
C GLY A 57 25.84 -1.85 17.14
N ASP A 58 26.25 -3.00 17.70
CA ASP A 58 26.64 -4.16 16.91
C ASP A 58 25.44 -4.73 16.14
N PRO A 59 25.51 -4.81 14.79
CA PRO A 59 24.39 -5.32 13.97
C PRO A 59 23.92 -6.72 14.37
N TYR A 60 24.85 -7.61 14.78
CA TYR A 60 24.50 -8.96 15.22
C TYR A 60 23.65 -8.94 16.51
N CYS A 61 23.95 -8.03 17.43
CA CYS A 61 23.17 -7.85 18.64
C CYS A 61 21.78 -7.30 18.35
N VAL A 62 21.74 -6.22 17.57
CA VAL A 62 20.48 -5.52 17.24
C VAL A 62 19.53 -6.40 16.45
N VAL A 63 20.05 -7.05 15.39
CA VAL A 63 19.23 -7.90 14.52
C VAL A 63 18.86 -9.21 15.21
N GLY A 64 19.79 -9.83 15.96
CA GLY A 64 19.51 -11.04 16.71
C GLY A 64 18.39 -10.83 17.75
N GLU A 65 18.43 -9.72 18.50
CA GLU A 65 17.36 -9.36 19.43
C GLU A 65 16.02 -9.10 18.72
N ASP A 66 16.05 -8.40 17.59
CA ASP A 66 14.84 -8.09 16.83
C ASP A 66 14.16 -9.37 16.29
N LEU A 67 14.94 -10.31 15.74
CA LEU A 67 14.47 -11.61 15.32
C LEU A 67 13.92 -12.43 16.49
N ALA A 68 14.59 -12.40 17.66
CA ALA A 68 14.10 -13.09 18.84
C ALA A 68 12.75 -12.52 19.34
N ILE A 69 12.56 -11.19 19.27
CA ILE A 69 11.29 -10.55 19.59
C ILE A 69 10.22 -10.94 18.58
N GLN A 70 10.54 -11.01 17.29
CA GLN A 70 9.60 -11.49 16.26
C GLN A 70 9.13 -12.92 16.58
N GLN A 71 10.06 -13.80 16.92
CA GLN A 71 9.73 -15.19 17.31
C GLN A 71 8.87 -15.26 18.58
N LEU A 72 9.06 -14.34 19.55
CA LEU A 72 8.17 -14.26 20.72
C LEU A 72 6.72 -13.94 20.31
N PHE A 73 6.52 -13.01 19.37
CA PHE A 73 5.18 -12.69 18.86
C PHE A 73 4.56 -13.87 18.13
N LEU A 74 5.30 -14.52 17.22
CA LEU A 74 4.82 -15.66 16.44
C LEU A 74 4.50 -16.86 17.36
N HIS A 75 5.38 -17.21 18.28
CA HIS A 75 5.16 -18.30 19.25
C HIS A 75 3.90 -18.04 20.10
N GLN A 76 3.71 -16.80 20.57
CA GLN A 76 2.51 -16.48 21.36
C GLN A 76 1.26 -16.47 20.49
N ALA A 77 1.35 -16.04 19.24
CA ALA A 77 0.23 -16.06 18.30
C ALA A 77 -0.27 -17.49 18.03
N GLU A 78 0.65 -18.46 17.92
CA GLU A 78 0.30 -19.89 17.83
C GLU A 78 -0.45 -20.36 19.09
N LEU A 79 0.06 -20.04 20.30
CA LEU A 79 -0.57 -20.40 21.57
C LEU A 79 -1.96 -19.75 21.73
N ASP A 80 -2.10 -18.55 21.24
CA ASP A 80 -3.33 -17.75 21.33
C ASP A 80 -4.30 -18.01 20.15
N SER A 81 -3.96 -18.88 19.22
CA SER A 81 -4.73 -19.19 18.01
C SER A 81 -5.12 -17.92 17.23
N VAL A 82 -4.14 -17.06 17.00
CA VAL A 82 -4.34 -15.85 16.19
C VAL A 82 -4.51 -16.25 14.72
N PHE A 83 -5.61 -15.85 14.12
CA PHE A 83 -5.97 -16.20 12.75
C PHE A 83 -5.64 -15.06 11.77
N VAL A 84 -5.02 -15.42 10.65
CA VAL A 84 -4.76 -14.52 9.51
C VAL A 84 -5.58 -14.98 8.31
N ASP A 85 -6.18 -14.05 7.59
CA ASP A 85 -6.91 -14.37 6.35
C ASP A 85 -5.95 -14.73 5.21
N GLU A 86 -5.81 -16.02 4.93
CA GLU A 86 -4.96 -16.55 3.86
C GLU A 86 -5.32 -15.98 2.47
N ASN A 87 -6.58 -15.62 2.21
CA ASN A 87 -6.95 -14.99 0.95
C ASN A 87 -6.37 -13.58 0.83
N GLN A 88 -6.28 -12.86 1.93
CA GLN A 88 -5.63 -11.55 1.95
C GLN A 88 -4.13 -11.72 1.71
N VAL A 89 -3.48 -12.66 2.40
CA VAL A 89 -2.06 -12.96 2.21
C VAL A 89 -1.77 -13.28 0.75
N MET A 90 -2.56 -14.16 0.12
CA MET A 90 -2.34 -14.55 -1.27
C MET A 90 -2.53 -13.41 -2.26
N ARG A 91 -3.47 -12.51 -2.04
CA ARG A 91 -3.62 -11.31 -2.88
C ARG A 91 -2.38 -10.40 -2.80
N GLU A 92 -1.82 -10.24 -1.60
CA GLU A 92 -0.60 -9.43 -1.43
C GLU A 92 0.64 -10.12 -2.02
N VAL A 93 0.72 -11.46 -1.92
CA VAL A 93 1.79 -12.24 -2.60
C VAL A 93 1.74 -12.00 -4.10
N ASP A 94 0.55 -12.11 -4.71
CA ASP A 94 0.39 -11.87 -6.14
C ASP A 94 0.81 -10.46 -6.54
N ALA A 95 0.36 -9.46 -5.77
CA ALA A 95 0.72 -8.06 -6.00
C ALA A 95 2.24 -7.80 -5.81
N GLN A 96 2.87 -8.46 -4.83
CA GLN A 96 4.31 -8.34 -4.59
C GLN A 96 5.13 -8.97 -5.72
N VAL A 97 4.77 -10.19 -6.13
CA VAL A 97 5.42 -10.88 -7.26
C VAL A 97 5.28 -10.08 -8.55
N ASP A 98 4.08 -9.54 -8.82
CA ASP A 98 3.85 -8.71 -10.01
C ASP A 98 4.71 -7.42 -9.98
N ARG A 99 4.86 -6.78 -8.82
CA ARG A 99 5.76 -5.62 -8.66
C ARG A 99 7.20 -5.97 -8.97
N VAL A 100 7.69 -7.08 -8.41
CA VAL A 100 9.07 -7.54 -8.62
C VAL A 100 9.31 -7.88 -10.09
N ILE A 101 8.36 -8.54 -10.76
CA ILE A 101 8.44 -8.81 -12.20
C ILE A 101 8.51 -7.50 -13.01
N GLN A 102 7.72 -6.48 -12.63
CA GLN A 102 7.76 -5.17 -13.30
C GLN A 102 9.10 -4.45 -13.09
N GLU A 103 9.68 -4.52 -11.91
CA GLU A 103 10.96 -3.87 -11.58
C GLU A 103 12.14 -4.56 -12.26
N ILE A 104 12.17 -5.90 -12.25
CA ILE A 104 13.26 -6.71 -12.83
C ILE A 104 13.07 -6.87 -14.35
N GLY A 105 11.84 -6.79 -14.84
CA GLY A 105 11.48 -6.76 -16.25
C GLY A 105 10.89 -8.05 -16.82
N SER A 106 11.09 -9.22 -16.21
CA SER A 106 10.39 -10.47 -16.59
C SER A 106 10.41 -11.50 -15.46
N LYS A 107 9.54 -12.52 -15.61
CA LYS A 107 9.46 -13.65 -14.70
C LYS A 107 10.79 -14.46 -14.67
N GLU A 108 11.37 -14.70 -15.82
CA GLU A 108 12.62 -15.47 -15.97
C GLU A 108 13.78 -14.77 -15.26
N LYS A 109 13.86 -13.44 -15.39
CA LYS A 109 14.86 -12.64 -14.69
C LYS A 109 14.65 -12.62 -13.19
N MET A 110 13.41 -12.65 -12.72
CA MET A 110 13.09 -12.76 -11.31
C MET A 110 13.56 -14.13 -10.77
N GLU A 111 13.27 -15.23 -11.47
CA GLU A 111 13.73 -16.58 -11.10
C GLU A 111 15.26 -16.67 -11.08
N GLU A 112 15.93 -16.05 -12.02
CA GLU A 112 17.41 -15.95 -12.05
C GLU A 112 17.96 -15.11 -10.88
N TYR A 113 17.31 -13.97 -10.57
CA TYR A 113 17.74 -13.09 -9.49
C TYR A 113 17.64 -13.73 -8.10
N PHE A 114 16.56 -14.46 -7.86
CA PHE A 114 16.34 -15.16 -6.58
C PHE A 114 16.98 -16.55 -6.52
N ASP A 115 17.46 -17.08 -7.63
CA ASP A 115 17.90 -18.49 -7.78
C ASP A 115 16.83 -19.49 -7.32
N MET A 116 15.55 -19.18 -7.61
CA MET A 116 14.36 -19.91 -7.21
C MET A 116 13.34 -19.91 -8.33
N ASN A 117 12.52 -20.97 -8.39
CA ASN A 117 11.37 -20.96 -9.30
C ASN A 117 10.21 -20.09 -8.75
N SER A 118 9.29 -19.69 -9.62
CA SER A 118 8.16 -18.81 -9.23
C SER A 118 7.28 -19.35 -8.11
N ALA A 119 7.19 -20.67 -7.94
CA ALA A 119 6.40 -21.25 -6.84
C ALA A 119 7.14 -21.08 -5.51
N GLU A 120 8.45 -21.33 -5.49
CA GLU A 120 9.31 -21.11 -4.32
C GLU A 120 9.34 -19.63 -3.90
N ILE A 121 9.43 -18.71 -4.87
CA ILE A 121 9.36 -17.27 -4.60
C ILE A 121 8.01 -16.89 -3.98
N ARG A 122 6.90 -17.45 -4.49
CA ARG A 122 5.57 -17.21 -3.93
C ARG A 122 5.43 -17.78 -2.52
N ASP A 123 5.96 -18.97 -2.26
CA ASP A 123 5.94 -19.58 -0.93
C ASP A 123 6.79 -18.76 0.06
N MET A 124 7.94 -18.26 -0.34
CA MET A 124 8.79 -17.36 0.45
C MET A 124 8.02 -16.08 0.82
N TYR A 125 7.42 -15.39 -0.15
CA TYR A 125 6.63 -14.18 0.14
C TYR A 125 5.38 -14.49 0.97
N ARG A 126 4.74 -15.64 0.76
CA ARG A 126 3.60 -16.08 1.56
C ARG A 126 3.98 -16.23 3.02
N GLU A 127 5.09 -16.90 3.32
CA GLU A 127 5.57 -17.07 4.68
C GLU A 127 5.91 -15.72 5.33
N GLN A 128 6.64 -14.85 4.62
CA GLN A 128 6.99 -13.51 5.11
C GLN A 128 5.76 -12.66 5.43
N LEU A 129 4.79 -12.61 4.51
CA LEU A 129 3.55 -11.83 4.68
C LEU A 129 2.65 -12.43 5.75
N HIS A 130 2.52 -13.76 5.81
CA HIS A 130 1.77 -14.43 6.87
C HIS A 130 2.35 -14.11 8.25
N ASN A 131 3.67 -14.21 8.43
CA ASN A 131 4.35 -13.88 9.68
C ASN A 131 4.19 -12.41 10.03
N MET A 132 4.30 -11.50 9.06
CA MET A 132 4.07 -10.06 9.26
C MET A 132 2.65 -9.77 9.75
N TYR A 133 1.63 -10.33 9.09
CA TYR A 133 0.23 -10.14 9.50
C TYR A 133 -0.06 -10.80 10.87
N THR A 134 0.51 -11.97 11.13
CA THR A 134 0.40 -12.65 12.42
C THR A 134 0.95 -11.78 13.55
N MET A 135 2.14 -11.21 13.36
CA MET A 135 2.75 -10.29 14.33
C MET A 135 1.90 -9.03 14.54
N GLU A 136 1.36 -8.46 13.46
CA GLU A 136 0.52 -7.26 13.55
C GLU A 136 -0.79 -7.56 14.31
N MET A 137 -1.46 -8.65 13.98
CA MET A 137 -2.66 -9.11 14.70
C MET A 137 -2.37 -9.38 16.17
N MET A 138 -1.20 -9.96 16.47
CA MET A 138 -0.79 -10.19 17.86
C MET A 138 -0.51 -8.88 18.59
N LYS A 139 0.17 -7.91 17.96
CA LYS A 139 0.36 -6.57 18.53
C LYS A 139 -0.98 -5.88 18.81
N GLN A 140 -1.91 -5.92 17.87
CA GLN A 140 -3.26 -5.38 18.06
C GLN A 140 -3.98 -6.04 19.23
N LYS A 141 -3.87 -7.38 19.39
CA LYS A 141 -4.43 -8.12 20.50
C LYS A 141 -3.80 -7.70 21.85
N ILE A 142 -2.48 -7.50 21.90
CA ILE A 142 -1.75 -7.04 23.10
C ILE A 142 -2.15 -5.61 23.46
N VAL A 143 -2.17 -4.72 22.47
CA VAL A 143 -2.57 -3.33 22.65
C VAL A 143 -4.03 -3.25 23.11
N GLY A 144 -4.92 -4.04 22.49
CA GLY A 144 -6.34 -4.09 22.82
C GLY A 144 -6.98 -2.70 22.79
N ASP A 145 -8.10 -2.60 23.51
CA ASP A 145 -8.85 -1.35 23.60
C ASP A 145 -8.22 -0.43 24.69
N ILE A 146 -7.44 0.56 24.25
CA ILE A 146 -6.90 1.58 25.14
C ILE A 146 -7.96 2.65 25.34
N LYS A 147 -8.63 2.63 26.50
CA LYS A 147 -9.58 3.68 26.88
C LYS A 147 -8.83 4.97 27.20
N VAL A 148 -9.01 5.96 26.35
CA VAL A 148 -8.39 7.28 26.49
C VAL A 148 -9.45 8.26 27.01
N SER A 149 -9.24 8.81 28.21
CA SER A 149 -10.08 9.88 28.73
C SER A 149 -9.47 11.26 28.46
N PRO A 150 -10.28 12.33 28.36
CA PRO A 150 -9.77 13.68 28.17
C PRO A 150 -8.78 14.14 29.26
N SER A 151 -8.92 13.65 30.49
CA SER A 151 -8.00 13.95 31.56
C SER A 151 -6.61 13.33 31.37
N LEU A 152 -6.55 12.13 30.76
CA LEU A 152 -5.29 11.47 30.43
C LEU A 152 -4.55 12.19 29.30
N VAL A 153 -5.26 12.59 28.25
CA VAL A 153 -4.69 13.37 27.15
C VAL A 153 -4.14 14.70 27.65
N ARG A 154 -4.91 15.40 28.49
CA ARG A 154 -4.47 16.67 29.10
C ARG A 154 -3.21 16.51 29.94
N ARG A 155 -3.15 15.48 30.78
CA ARG A 155 -1.96 15.18 31.61
C ARG A 155 -0.76 14.81 30.73
N PHE A 156 -0.98 14.03 29.70
CA PHE A 156 0.04 13.66 28.73
C PHE A 156 0.63 14.90 28.06
N TYR A 157 -0.23 15.77 27.52
CA TYR A 157 0.16 17.01 26.87
C TYR A 157 0.97 17.92 27.81
N GLN A 158 0.53 18.09 29.06
CA GLN A 158 1.24 18.90 30.06
C GLN A 158 2.64 18.36 30.40
N ASN A 159 2.88 17.06 30.23
CA ASN A 159 4.17 16.42 30.48
C ASN A 159 5.06 16.33 29.23
N LEU A 160 4.58 16.72 28.05
CA LEU A 160 5.41 16.81 26.85
C LEU A 160 6.38 17.99 26.95
N SER A 161 7.65 17.75 26.56
CA SER A 161 8.55 18.85 26.29
C SER A 161 8.04 19.62 25.07
N VAL A 162 8.35 20.92 24.99
CA VAL A 162 7.93 21.77 23.87
C VAL A 162 8.34 21.16 22.52
N ASP A 163 9.51 20.55 22.45
CA ASP A 163 10.02 19.92 21.22
C ASP A 163 9.32 18.59 20.88
N SER A 164 8.67 17.97 21.86
CA SER A 164 7.90 16.73 21.67
C SER A 164 6.43 17.00 21.33
N ILE A 165 5.96 18.25 21.41
CA ILE A 165 4.61 18.61 20.96
C ILE A 165 4.60 18.59 19.43
N PRO A 166 3.72 17.81 18.78
CA PRO A 166 3.66 17.76 17.33
C PRO A 166 3.49 19.12 16.69
N PHE A 167 4.18 19.35 15.59
CA PHE A 167 3.98 20.52 14.77
C PHE A 167 2.92 20.20 13.72
N VAL A 168 1.85 20.98 13.72
CA VAL A 168 0.74 20.88 12.76
C VAL A 168 1.02 21.86 11.65
N GLN A 169 1.13 21.37 10.43
CA GLN A 169 1.31 22.21 9.25
C GLN A 169 0.05 23.04 9.01
N GLN A 170 0.17 24.10 8.20
CA GLN A 170 -0.97 24.85 7.72
C GLN A 170 -1.96 23.90 7.03
N GLN A 171 -3.22 23.98 7.41
CA GLN A 171 -4.29 23.19 6.82
C GLN A 171 -5.38 24.08 6.22
N VAL A 172 -6.06 23.54 5.23
CA VAL A 172 -7.18 24.19 4.57
C VAL A 172 -8.41 23.28 4.58
N GLU A 173 -9.58 23.86 4.71
CA GLU A 173 -10.85 23.19 4.44
C GLU A 173 -11.46 23.81 3.18
N VAL A 174 -11.75 22.99 2.20
CA VAL A 174 -12.15 23.40 0.85
C VAL A 174 -13.53 22.88 0.53
N GLN A 175 -14.36 23.77 -0.01
CA GLN A 175 -15.60 23.40 -0.69
C GLN A 175 -15.37 23.41 -2.21
N ILE A 176 -15.95 22.43 -2.93
CA ILE A 176 -15.85 22.34 -4.37
C ILE A 176 -17.24 22.17 -4.99
N LEU A 177 -17.47 22.86 -6.09
CA LEU A 177 -18.61 22.67 -6.98
C LEU A 177 -18.07 22.16 -8.30
N THR A 178 -18.47 20.98 -8.68
CA THR A 178 -17.92 20.29 -9.85
C THR A 178 -19.04 20.00 -10.86
N ILE A 179 -18.83 20.33 -12.12
CA ILE A 179 -19.73 20.01 -13.23
C ILE A 179 -18.98 19.22 -14.29
N GLU A 180 -19.56 18.12 -14.77
CA GLU A 180 -19.02 17.33 -15.86
C GLU A 180 -19.41 17.98 -17.21
N PRO A 181 -18.44 18.37 -18.08
CA PRO A 181 -18.75 18.80 -19.44
C PRO A 181 -19.41 17.68 -20.22
N GLU A 182 -20.42 18.00 -21.00
CA GLU A 182 -21.07 17.04 -21.89
C GLU A 182 -20.07 16.42 -22.89
N VAL A 183 -20.31 15.17 -23.23
CA VAL A 183 -19.56 14.48 -24.28
C VAL A 183 -20.37 14.60 -25.59
N ASP A 184 -19.67 14.95 -26.66
CA ASP A 184 -20.29 15.05 -27.98
C ASP A 184 -20.79 13.69 -28.47
N LYS A 185 -21.96 13.65 -29.07
CA LYS A 185 -22.58 12.40 -29.57
C LYS A 185 -21.69 11.73 -30.61
N GLU A 186 -21.03 12.51 -31.43
CA GLU A 186 -20.08 12.08 -32.45
C GLU A 186 -18.90 11.34 -31.83
N GLU A 187 -18.40 11.83 -30.69
CA GLU A 187 -17.31 11.19 -29.96
C GLU A 187 -17.75 9.86 -29.33
N VAL A 188 -18.95 9.80 -28.77
CA VAL A 188 -19.55 8.57 -28.27
C VAL A 188 -19.66 7.52 -29.37
N GLU A 189 -20.17 7.89 -30.54
CA GLU A 189 -20.29 6.97 -31.68
C GLU A 189 -18.92 6.57 -32.25
N ARG A 190 -17.95 7.46 -32.24
CA ARG A 190 -16.56 7.14 -32.62
C ARG A 190 -16.00 6.03 -31.71
N VAL A 191 -16.10 6.20 -30.40
CA VAL A 191 -15.62 5.20 -29.41
C VAL A 191 -16.36 3.87 -29.57
N LYS A 192 -17.68 3.89 -29.74
CA LYS A 192 -18.47 2.68 -30.00
C LYS A 192 -18.08 2.00 -31.33
N SER A 193 -17.78 2.78 -32.35
CA SER A 193 -17.31 2.24 -33.63
C SER A 193 -15.95 1.56 -33.52
N GLU A 194 -15.00 2.17 -32.79
CA GLU A 194 -13.70 1.55 -32.49
C GLU A 194 -13.88 0.21 -31.76
N LEU A 195 -14.72 0.15 -30.73
CA LEU A 195 -14.98 -1.10 -30.00
C LEU A 195 -15.65 -2.18 -30.86
N ARG A 196 -16.52 -1.81 -31.82
CA ARG A 196 -17.08 -2.75 -32.80
C ARG A 196 -15.99 -3.29 -33.73
N GLU A 197 -15.11 -2.43 -34.24
CA GLU A 197 -13.97 -2.83 -35.04
C GLU A 197 -13.04 -3.80 -34.27
N TYR A 198 -12.74 -3.49 -33.01
CA TYR A 198 -11.92 -4.38 -32.16
C TYR A 198 -12.62 -5.74 -31.99
N THR A 199 -13.91 -5.75 -31.78
CA THR A 199 -14.71 -6.99 -31.67
C THR A 199 -14.63 -7.81 -32.94
N GLU A 200 -14.78 -7.18 -34.13
CA GLU A 200 -14.67 -7.85 -35.44
C GLU A 200 -13.30 -8.45 -35.67
N ARG A 201 -12.23 -7.74 -35.38
CA ARG A 201 -10.86 -8.22 -35.56
C ARG A 201 -10.51 -9.35 -34.58
N ILE A 202 -11.06 -9.35 -33.37
CA ILE A 202 -10.92 -10.44 -32.40
C ILE A 202 -11.69 -11.67 -32.85
N THR A 203 -12.96 -11.51 -33.23
CA THR A 203 -13.84 -12.63 -33.59
C THR A 203 -13.48 -13.26 -34.94
N SER A 204 -12.88 -12.51 -35.87
CA SER A 204 -12.33 -13.05 -37.13
C SER A 204 -11.00 -13.81 -36.93
N GLY A 205 -10.39 -13.73 -35.75
CA GLY A 205 -9.10 -14.34 -35.48
C GLY A 205 -7.89 -13.57 -36.05
N GLU A 206 -8.10 -12.34 -36.54
CA GLU A 206 -7.01 -11.47 -37.00
C GLU A 206 -6.04 -11.12 -35.88
N THR A 207 -6.56 -10.95 -34.67
CA THR A 207 -5.77 -10.61 -33.48
C THR A 207 -6.37 -11.22 -32.21
N SER A 208 -5.59 -11.32 -31.16
CA SER A 208 -6.09 -11.77 -29.87
C SER A 208 -6.72 -10.63 -29.07
N PHE A 209 -7.66 -10.95 -28.16
CA PHE A 209 -8.23 -9.98 -27.25
C PHE A 209 -7.13 -9.30 -26.40
N SER A 210 -6.18 -10.08 -25.88
CA SER A 210 -5.07 -9.56 -25.07
C SER A 210 -4.20 -8.57 -25.83
N THR A 211 -3.89 -8.85 -27.12
CA THR A 211 -3.13 -7.93 -27.95
C THR A 211 -3.89 -6.61 -28.14
N MET A 212 -5.19 -6.68 -28.42
CA MET A 212 -6.03 -5.48 -28.56
C MET A 212 -6.11 -4.68 -27.27
N ALA A 213 -6.23 -5.36 -26.13
CA ALA A 213 -6.24 -4.71 -24.82
C ALA A 213 -4.92 -4.00 -24.51
N LEU A 214 -3.77 -4.66 -24.78
CA LEU A 214 -2.44 -4.06 -24.63
C LEU A 214 -2.27 -2.78 -25.46
N MET A 215 -2.82 -2.76 -26.67
CA MET A 215 -2.63 -1.63 -27.61
C MET A 215 -3.62 -0.49 -27.39
N TYR A 216 -4.85 -0.78 -26.99
CA TYR A 216 -5.94 0.19 -27.05
C TYR A 216 -6.75 0.37 -25.77
N SER A 217 -6.62 -0.50 -24.75
CA SER A 217 -7.35 -0.32 -23.52
C SER A 217 -6.85 0.88 -22.73
N GLU A 218 -7.77 1.73 -22.29
CA GLU A 218 -7.52 2.88 -21.43
C GLU A 218 -7.72 2.56 -19.95
N ASP A 219 -7.77 1.26 -19.59
CA ASP A 219 -7.74 0.83 -18.19
C ASP A 219 -6.31 0.64 -17.69
N PRO A 220 -5.80 1.52 -16.81
CA PRO A 220 -4.41 1.43 -16.34
C PRO A 220 -4.14 0.16 -15.51
N GLY A 221 -5.19 -0.41 -14.89
CA GLY A 221 -5.07 -1.57 -13.99
C GLY A 221 -4.90 -2.89 -14.72
N SER A 222 -5.46 -3.04 -15.92
CA SER A 222 -5.47 -4.32 -16.65
C SER A 222 -4.87 -4.27 -18.06
N ALA A 223 -4.76 -3.09 -18.68
CA ALA A 223 -4.27 -2.96 -20.06
C ALA A 223 -2.94 -3.68 -20.30
N ARG A 224 -1.96 -3.49 -19.40
CA ARG A 224 -0.62 -4.11 -19.50
C ARG A 224 -0.64 -5.64 -19.33
N ARG A 225 -1.68 -6.17 -18.70
CA ARG A 225 -1.94 -7.61 -18.53
C ARG A 225 -2.89 -8.17 -19.59
N GLY A 226 -3.01 -7.50 -20.75
CA GLY A 226 -3.91 -7.90 -21.83
C GLY A 226 -5.39 -7.79 -21.46
N GLY A 227 -5.71 -6.86 -20.57
CA GLY A 227 -7.08 -6.59 -20.09
C GLY A 227 -7.59 -7.54 -19.00
N GLU A 228 -6.74 -8.43 -18.46
CA GLU A 228 -7.15 -9.43 -17.48
C GLU A 228 -7.48 -8.82 -16.12
N LEU A 229 -8.65 -9.22 -15.59
CA LEU A 229 -9.10 -9.00 -14.22
C LEU A 229 -9.15 -10.37 -13.54
N ASP A 230 -8.63 -10.45 -12.31
CA ASP A 230 -8.61 -11.69 -11.55
C ASP A 230 -10.00 -12.13 -11.10
N TYR A 231 -10.09 -13.34 -10.51
CA TYR A 231 -11.35 -13.88 -10.01
C TYR A 231 -12.02 -12.92 -9.03
N SER A 232 -13.03 -12.22 -9.49
CA SER A 232 -13.75 -11.21 -8.72
C SER A 232 -15.24 -11.57 -8.58
N GLY A 233 -15.78 -11.19 -7.43
CA GLY A 233 -17.19 -11.32 -7.12
C GLY A 233 -18.01 -10.20 -7.77
N ARG A 234 -19.34 -10.39 -7.84
CA ARG A 234 -20.27 -9.43 -8.48
C ARG A 234 -20.17 -8.01 -7.92
N GLY A 235 -19.92 -7.86 -6.61
CA GLY A 235 -19.84 -6.56 -5.93
C GLY A 235 -18.53 -5.80 -6.14
N GLU A 236 -17.54 -6.42 -6.78
CA GLU A 236 -16.25 -5.80 -7.07
C GLU A 236 -16.23 -5.04 -8.42
N PHE A 237 -17.27 -5.20 -9.23
CA PHE A 237 -17.45 -4.55 -10.53
C PHE A 237 -18.55 -3.49 -10.51
N ALA A 238 -18.48 -2.54 -11.43
CA ALA A 238 -19.63 -1.68 -11.73
C ALA A 238 -20.86 -2.53 -12.09
N PRO A 239 -22.09 -2.18 -11.65
CA PRO A 239 -23.27 -3.03 -11.79
C PRO A 239 -23.55 -3.48 -13.22
N GLU A 240 -23.36 -2.59 -14.20
CA GLU A 240 -23.57 -2.85 -15.62
C GLU A 240 -22.52 -3.84 -16.14
N PHE A 241 -21.26 -3.65 -15.77
CA PHE A 241 -20.18 -4.55 -16.10
C PHE A 241 -20.39 -5.94 -15.49
N ALA A 242 -20.70 -6.00 -14.18
CA ALA A 242 -21.01 -7.23 -13.49
C ALA A 242 -22.12 -8.02 -14.16
N THR A 243 -23.20 -7.31 -14.56
CA THR A 243 -24.36 -7.94 -15.19
C THR A 243 -23.96 -8.66 -16.48
N VAL A 244 -23.10 -8.08 -17.28
CA VAL A 244 -22.62 -8.70 -18.53
C VAL A 244 -21.59 -9.78 -18.25
N ALA A 245 -20.56 -9.51 -17.44
CA ALA A 245 -19.50 -10.44 -17.12
C ALA A 245 -20.01 -11.78 -16.56
N PHE A 246 -20.97 -11.72 -15.63
CA PHE A 246 -21.57 -12.90 -15.02
C PHE A 246 -22.52 -13.68 -15.94
N ASN A 247 -23.04 -13.05 -16.99
CA ASN A 247 -23.89 -13.70 -17.98
C ASN A 247 -23.10 -14.33 -19.15
N LEU A 248 -21.82 -14.03 -19.28
CA LEU A 248 -20.97 -14.69 -20.28
C LEU A 248 -20.82 -16.18 -19.94
N THR A 249 -20.96 -17.03 -20.95
CA THR A 249 -20.83 -18.50 -20.81
C THR A 249 -19.83 -19.11 -21.78
N ASP A 250 -19.41 -18.36 -22.77
CA ASP A 250 -18.57 -18.80 -23.87
C ASP A 250 -17.27 -17.95 -23.89
N PRO A 251 -16.12 -18.57 -23.60
CA PRO A 251 -14.84 -17.86 -23.57
C PRO A 251 -14.40 -17.33 -24.95
N ASP A 252 -14.91 -17.87 -26.06
CA ASP A 252 -14.54 -17.44 -27.40
C ASP A 252 -15.35 -16.22 -27.86
N LYS A 253 -16.37 -15.83 -27.10
CA LYS A 253 -17.22 -14.69 -27.45
C LYS A 253 -16.85 -13.42 -26.74
N VAL A 254 -16.87 -12.34 -27.50
CA VAL A 254 -16.77 -10.98 -26.97
C VAL A 254 -18.17 -10.44 -26.69
N SER A 255 -18.36 -9.74 -25.59
CA SER A 255 -19.63 -9.14 -25.19
C SER A 255 -20.08 -8.05 -26.19
N LYS A 256 -21.34 -7.67 -26.10
CA LYS A 256 -21.77 -6.36 -26.62
C LYS A 256 -21.09 -5.25 -25.82
N ILE A 257 -21.07 -4.05 -26.38
CA ILE A 257 -20.55 -2.86 -25.71
C ILE A 257 -21.36 -2.61 -24.43
N VAL A 258 -20.65 -2.44 -23.32
CA VAL A 258 -21.18 -2.14 -21.99
C VAL A 258 -20.79 -0.72 -21.62
N GLU A 259 -21.76 0.10 -21.25
CA GLU A 259 -21.53 1.45 -20.76
C GLU A 259 -21.52 1.45 -19.22
N THR A 260 -20.51 2.05 -18.62
CA THR A 260 -20.37 2.23 -17.17
C THR A 260 -19.94 3.67 -16.87
N GLU A 261 -19.88 4.03 -15.62
CA GLU A 261 -19.32 5.33 -15.20
C GLU A 261 -17.87 5.55 -15.64
N TYR A 262 -17.10 4.48 -15.93
CA TYR A 262 -15.71 4.57 -16.39
C TYR A 262 -15.56 4.75 -17.90
N GLY A 263 -16.58 4.43 -18.67
CA GLY A 263 -16.59 4.51 -20.14
C GLY A 263 -17.28 3.31 -20.79
N PHE A 264 -16.84 2.98 -22.01
CA PHE A 264 -17.36 1.88 -22.80
C PHE A 264 -16.45 0.68 -22.79
N HIS A 265 -16.98 -0.49 -22.56
CA HIS A 265 -16.24 -1.74 -22.42
C HIS A 265 -16.71 -2.79 -23.40
N ILE A 266 -15.81 -3.64 -23.85
CA ILE A 266 -16.09 -5.00 -24.33
C ILE A 266 -15.40 -5.99 -23.41
N ILE A 267 -16.04 -7.14 -23.17
CA ILE A 267 -15.65 -8.10 -22.16
C ILE A 267 -15.57 -9.49 -22.78
N GLN A 268 -14.56 -10.28 -22.39
CA GLN A 268 -14.43 -11.69 -22.75
C GLN A 268 -14.24 -12.51 -21.49
N LEU A 269 -14.94 -13.64 -21.40
CA LEU A 269 -14.78 -14.58 -20.29
C LEU A 269 -13.46 -15.33 -20.42
N ILE A 270 -12.75 -15.54 -19.30
CA ILE A 270 -11.61 -16.46 -19.21
C ILE A 270 -12.02 -17.73 -18.47
N ASP A 271 -12.60 -17.59 -17.26
CA ASP A 271 -13.00 -18.73 -16.43
C ASP A 271 -14.10 -18.31 -15.43
N LYS A 272 -14.85 -19.32 -14.93
CA LYS A 272 -15.83 -19.14 -13.85
C LYS A 272 -15.60 -20.15 -12.75
N ARG A 273 -15.59 -19.68 -11.49
CA ARG A 273 -15.47 -20.54 -10.31
C ARG A 273 -16.51 -20.13 -9.26
N GLY A 274 -17.56 -20.92 -9.17
CA GLY A 274 -18.65 -20.63 -8.23
C GLY A 274 -19.28 -19.26 -8.49
N ASP A 275 -19.17 -18.37 -7.50
CA ASP A 275 -19.70 -17.01 -7.52
C ASP A 275 -18.69 -15.96 -8.01
N ARG A 276 -17.53 -16.39 -8.56
CA ARG A 276 -16.48 -15.52 -9.10
C ARG A 276 -16.25 -15.76 -10.57
N VAL A 277 -15.90 -14.68 -11.27
CA VAL A 277 -15.54 -14.70 -12.69
C VAL A 277 -14.15 -14.12 -12.89
N LYS A 278 -13.38 -14.75 -13.78
CA LYS A 278 -12.15 -14.19 -14.35
C LYS A 278 -12.45 -13.76 -15.78
N VAL A 279 -12.24 -12.49 -16.09
CA VAL A 279 -12.53 -11.89 -17.40
C VAL A 279 -11.36 -11.06 -17.89
N ARG A 280 -11.40 -10.70 -19.16
CA ARG A 280 -10.59 -9.63 -19.72
C ARG A 280 -11.49 -8.60 -20.36
N HIS A 281 -11.05 -7.34 -20.36
CA HIS A 281 -11.83 -6.25 -20.93
C HIS A 281 -10.96 -5.24 -21.68
N ILE A 282 -11.60 -4.49 -22.58
CA ILE A 282 -11.02 -3.32 -23.22
C ILE A 282 -11.92 -2.15 -22.84
N LEU A 283 -11.33 -1.15 -22.19
CA LEU A 283 -12.00 0.10 -21.83
C LEU A 283 -11.61 1.18 -22.82
N ARG A 284 -12.62 1.92 -23.33
CA ARG A 284 -12.43 3.16 -24.08
C ARG A 284 -13.22 4.28 -23.44
N LYS A 285 -12.59 5.44 -23.29
CA LYS A 285 -13.20 6.62 -22.66
C LYS A 285 -13.47 7.69 -23.72
N PRO A 286 -14.73 8.17 -23.84
CA PRO A 286 -15.00 9.28 -24.74
C PRO A 286 -14.37 10.56 -24.17
N ARG A 287 -13.71 11.33 -25.03
CA ARG A 287 -13.03 12.57 -24.66
C ARG A 287 -14.00 13.74 -24.73
N ARG A 288 -13.87 14.67 -23.81
CA ARG A 288 -14.64 15.92 -23.83
C ARG A 288 -13.94 16.90 -24.75
N SER A 289 -14.73 17.59 -25.61
CA SER A 289 -14.18 18.60 -26.50
C SER A 289 -13.74 19.84 -25.72
N ASN A 290 -12.72 20.53 -26.24
CA ASN A 290 -12.29 21.80 -25.66
C ASN A 290 -13.40 22.86 -25.67
N GLU A 291 -14.34 22.77 -26.61
CA GLU A 291 -15.49 23.67 -26.72
C GLU A 291 -16.47 23.45 -25.56
N ASN A 292 -16.79 22.18 -25.25
CA ASN A 292 -17.65 21.83 -24.13
C ASN A 292 -17.01 22.19 -22.79
N ILE A 293 -15.69 21.99 -22.63
CA ILE A 293 -14.96 22.44 -21.45
C ILE A 293 -15.06 23.98 -21.31
N LYS A 294 -14.80 24.74 -22.37
CA LYS A 294 -14.92 26.22 -22.34
C LYS A 294 -16.32 26.69 -22.00
N LYS A 295 -17.35 26.07 -22.60
CA LYS A 295 -18.75 26.39 -22.31
C LYS A 295 -19.04 26.18 -20.82
N MET A 296 -18.55 25.09 -20.24
CA MET A 296 -18.77 24.76 -18.84
C MET A 296 -18.03 25.72 -17.91
N LEU A 297 -16.78 26.09 -18.24
CA LEU A 297 -16.04 27.10 -17.48
C LEU A 297 -16.76 28.47 -17.47
N LEU A 298 -17.37 28.89 -18.60
CA LEU A 298 -18.17 30.12 -18.66
C LEU A 298 -19.45 30.01 -17.80
N THR A 299 -20.07 28.83 -17.76
CA THR A 299 -21.23 28.59 -16.88
C THR A 299 -20.82 28.72 -15.40
N LEU A 300 -19.70 28.10 -15.02
CA LEU A 300 -19.15 28.19 -13.67
C LEU A 300 -18.73 29.62 -13.30
N ASP A 301 -18.21 30.39 -14.25
CA ASP A 301 -17.88 31.80 -14.04
C ASP A 301 -19.13 32.60 -13.71
N SER A 302 -20.22 32.39 -14.43
CA SER A 302 -21.51 33.02 -14.14
C SER A 302 -22.04 32.64 -12.74
N ILE A 303 -21.91 31.36 -12.35
CA ILE A 303 -22.29 30.89 -11.01
C ILE A 303 -21.42 31.57 -9.95
N ALA A 304 -20.10 31.65 -10.16
CA ALA A 304 -19.18 32.30 -9.23
C ALA A 304 -19.50 33.81 -9.06
N VAL A 305 -19.85 34.49 -10.16
CA VAL A 305 -20.28 35.90 -10.11
C VAL A 305 -21.57 36.03 -9.30
N ASP A 306 -22.54 35.17 -9.51
CA ASP A 306 -23.82 35.20 -8.80
C ASP A 306 -23.66 34.90 -7.29
N ILE A 307 -22.75 33.99 -6.92
CA ILE A 307 -22.36 33.75 -5.53
C ILE A 307 -21.71 35.00 -4.93
N LYS A 308 -20.74 35.63 -5.62
CA LYS A 308 -20.09 36.86 -5.18
C LYS A 308 -21.07 38.03 -5.05
N ALA A 309 -22.11 38.05 -5.86
CA ALA A 309 -23.19 39.04 -5.78
C ALA A 309 -24.22 38.77 -4.68
N GLY A 310 -24.10 37.63 -3.97
CA GLY A 310 -25.01 37.24 -2.89
C GLY A 310 -26.41 36.80 -3.34
N LYS A 311 -26.56 36.40 -4.61
CA LYS A 311 -27.84 35.88 -5.10
C LYS A 311 -28.20 34.52 -4.46
N TYR A 312 -27.22 33.72 -4.16
CA TYR A 312 -27.29 32.47 -3.41
C TYR A 312 -25.92 32.14 -2.81
N THR A 313 -25.92 31.24 -1.84
CA THR A 313 -24.69 30.80 -1.17
C THR A 313 -23.95 29.77 -2.03
N PHE A 314 -22.68 29.51 -1.68
CA PHE A 314 -21.91 28.44 -2.35
C PHE A 314 -22.57 27.08 -2.14
N GLU A 315 -23.10 26.83 -0.96
CA GLU A 315 -23.77 25.60 -0.55
C GLU A 315 -25.05 25.36 -1.38
N GLU A 316 -25.86 26.39 -1.58
CA GLU A 316 -27.06 26.33 -2.45
C GLU A 316 -26.67 26.09 -3.92
N ALA A 317 -25.57 26.67 -4.39
CA ALA A 317 -25.05 26.40 -5.72
C ALA A 317 -24.58 24.95 -5.88
N VAL A 318 -23.88 24.40 -4.87
CA VAL A 318 -23.46 22.99 -4.86
C VAL A 318 -24.66 22.05 -4.96
N GLU A 319 -25.69 22.28 -4.15
CA GLU A 319 -26.89 21.47 -4.17
C GLU A 319 -27.61 21.51 -5.52
N ALA A 320 -27.67 22.70 -6.14
CA ALA A 320 -28.37 22.91 -7.39
C ALA A 320 -27.62 22.42 -8.64
N TYR A 321 -26.28 22.57 -8.67
CA TYR A 321 -25.49 22.44 -9.89
C TYR A 321 -24.38 21.41 -9.85
N SER A 322 -23.93 20.93 -8.66
CA SER A 322 -22.81 20.01 -8.61
C SER A 322 -23.20 18.60 -9.07
N ASP A 323 -22.39 18.03 -9.95
CA ASP A 323 -22.51 16.64 -10.41
C ASP A 323 -21.73 15.65 -9.52
N ASP A 324 -20.85 16.17 -8.64
CA ASP A 324 -20.04 15.32 -7.77
C ASP A 324 -20.88 14.73 -6.62
N LYS A 325 -21.06 13.42 -6.67
CA LYS A 325 -21.89 12.67 -5.70
C LYS A 325 -21.27 12.63 -4.32
N ASP A 326 -19.95 12.71 -4.23
CA ASP A 326 -19.22 12.54 -2.97
C ASP A 326 -19.31 13.81 -2.11
N THR A 327 -19.22 15.00 -2.73
CA THR A 327 -19.24 16.28 -2.02
C THR A 327 -20.59 16.97 -2.05
N ARG A 328 -21.46 16.72 -3.05
CA ARG A 328 -22.74 17.40 -3.21
C ARG A 328 -23.62 17.32 -1.96
N ASN A 329 -23.74 16.12 -1.36
CA ASN A 329 -24.57 15.89 -0.17
C ASN A 329 -23.93 16.44 1.12
N ASN A 330 -22.69 16.92 1.04
CA ASN A 330 -21.93 17.54 2.13
C ASN A 330 -21.58 18.99 1.82
N TYR A 331 -22.48 19.71 1.15
CA TYR A 331 -22.31 21.15 0.85
C TYR A 331 -21.02 21.50 0.10
N GLY A 332 -20.50 20.57 -0.67
CA GLY A 332 -19.24 20.71 -1.41
C GLY A 332 -17.96 20.47 -0.59
N ILE A 333 -18.06 20.20 0.70
CA ILE A 333 -16.89 19.98 1.55
C ILE A 333 -16.14 18.73 1.09
N MET A 334 -14.85 18.90 0.78
CA MET A 334 -13.97 17.80 0.39
C MET A 334 -13.60 16.96 1.62
N TYR A 335 -13.45 15.64 1.41
CA TYR A 335 -13.06 14.70 2.45
C TYR A 335 -11.64 14.20 2.22
N ASN A 336 -10.81 14.25 3.26
CA ASN A 336 -9.45 13.75 3.26
C ASN A 336 -9.39 12.31 3.80
N PRO A 337 -9.18 11.31 2.95
CA PRO A 337 -9.14 9.92 3.38
C PRO A 337 -7.91 9.58 4.24
N VAL A 338 -6.84 10.39 4.19
CA VAL A 338 -5.61 10.14 4.94
C VAL A 338 -5.82 10.31 6.44
N ASN A 339 -6.55 11.35 6.84
CA ASN A 339 -6.80 11.68 8.24
C ASN A 339 -8.28 11.58 8.65
N ALA A 340 -9.15 11.09 7.73
CA ALA A 340 -10.59 10.95 7.92
C ALA A 340 -11.28 12.26 8.38
N SER A 341 -10.86 13.40 7.84
CA SER A 341 -11.39 14.73 8.17
C SER A 341 -11.68 15.57 6.92
N SER A 342 -12.12 16.81 7.11
CA SER A 342 -12.27 17.82 6.04
C SER A 342 -11.03 18.70 5.86
N TYR A 343 -10.01 18.53 6.68
CA TYR A 343 -8.79 19.33 6.66
C TYR A 343 -7.71 18.66 5.82
N PHE A 344 -7.03 19.46 5.00
CA PHE A 344 -5.95 19.04 4.12
C PHE A 344 -4.72 19.91 4.35
N GLU A 345 -3.55 19.32 4.38
CA GLU A 345 -2.33 20.02 3.98
C GLU A 345 -2.40 20.26 2.46
N LEU A 346 -1.86 21.37 1.98
CA LEU A 346 -1.97 21.70 0.54
C LEU A 346 -1.45 20.59 -0.38
N GLU A 347 -0.44 19.86 0.05
CA GLU A 347 0.17 18.74 -0.68
C GLU A 347 -0.75 17.51 -0.77
N GLN A 348 -1.75 17.40 0.10
CA GLN A 348 -2.73 16.32 0.11
C GLN A 348 -3.91 16.57 -0.83
N LEU A 349 -4.10 17.80 -1.28
CA LEU A 349 -5.11 18.14 -2.27
C LEU A 349 -4.67 17.71 -3.67
N PRO A 350 -5.63 17.39 -4.58
CA PRO A 350 -5.31 17.28 -6.00
C PRO A 350 -4.58 18.53 -6.50
N VAL A 351 -3.53 18.34 -7.31
CA VAL A 351 -2.58 19.41 -7.71
C VAL A 351 -3.29 20.64 -8.30
N ASP A 352 -4.32 20.44 -9.12
CA ASP A 352 -5.06 21.55 -9.73
C ASP A 352 -5.91 22.30 -8.72
N VAL A 353 -6.49 21.60 -7.73
CA VAL A 353 -7.24 22.20 -6.61
C VAL A 353 -6.29 22.97 -5.71
N ALA A 354 -5.16 22.36 -5.31
CA ALA A 354 -4.14 22.99 -4.46
C ALA A 354 -3.65 24.30 -5.07
N ARG A 355 -3.31 24.31 -6.36
CA ARG A 355 -2.85 25.50 -7.09
C ARG A 355 -3.84 26.66 -7.03
N VAL A 356 -5.12 26.34 -7.11
CA VAL A 356 -6.19 27.36 -7.12
C VAL A 356 -6.46 27.84 -5.68
N VAL A 357 -6.47 26.94 -4.72
CA VAL A 357 -6.80 27.23 -3.31
C VAL A 357 -5.68 28.01 -2.60
N ASP A 358 -4.42 27.79 -2.98
CA ASP A 358 -3.26 28.42 -2.34
C ASP A 358 -3.35 29.95 -2.36
N GLY A 359 -3.84 30.54 -3.47
CA GLY A 359 -3.99 31.99 -3.64
C GLY A 359 -5.27 32.62 -3.10
N LEU A 360 -6.21 31.82 -2.54
CA LEU A 360 -7.50 32.35 -2.07
C LEU A 360 -7.43 32.88 -0.63
N GLU A 361 -8.21 33.91 -0.34
CA GLU A 361 -8.54 34.29 1.02
C GLU A 361 -9.70 33.45 1.58
N VAL A 362 -9.80 33.37 2.91
CA VAL A 362 -10.90 32.65 3.57
C VAL A 362 -12.24 33.25 3.18
N GLY A 363 -13.14 32.43 2.69
CA GLY A 363 -14.46 32.81 2.16
C GLY A 363 -14.46 33.12 0.66
N GLU A 364 -13.31 33.23 0.03
CA GLU A 364 -13.19 33.56 -1.39
C GLU A 364 -13.51 32.35 -2.28
N VAL A 365 -14.18 32.63 -3.42
CA VAL A 365 -14.50 31.66 -4.49
C VAL A 365 -13.51 31.87 -5.63
N SER A 366 -12.93 30.77 -6.09
CA SER A 366 -11.93 30.75 -7.16
C SER A 366 -12.49 31.18 -8.51
N GLN A 367 -11.59 31.42 -9.46
CA GLN A 367 -11.92 31.35 -10.88
C GLN A 367 -12.23 29.89 -11.26
N PRO A 368 -13.07 29.66 -12.29
CA PRO A 368 -13.32 28.33 -12.82
C PRO A 368 -12.03 27.68 -13.35
N PHE A 369 -11.88 26.40 -13.08
CA PHE A 369 -10.76 25.61 -13.57
C PHE A 369 -11.22 24.22 -13.98
N SER A 370 -10.42 23.53 -14.80
CA SER A 370 -10.63 22.14 -15.14
C SER A 370 -9.57 21.28 -14.47
N TRP A 371 -9.94 20.09 -14.04
CA TRP A 371 -9.03 19.11 -13.48
C TRP A 371 -9.41 17.69 -13.86
N MET A 372 -8.48 16.77 -13.74
CA MET A 372 -8.69 15.38 -14.08
C MET A 372 -8.87 14.57 -12.80
N LEU A 373 -10.01 13.89 -12.69
CA LEU A 373 -10.28 12.94 -11.60
C LEU A 373 -9.40 11.69 -11.73
N ASN A 374 -9.23 10.95 -10.63
CA ASN A 374 -8.45 9.71 -10.60
C ASN A 374 -8.94 8.64 -11.60
N ASN A 375 -10.22 8.67 -11.98
CA ASN A 375 -10.80 7.79 -13.01
C ASN A 375 -10.49 8.25 -14.46
N GLY A 376 -9.73 9.36 -14.63
CA GLY A 376 -9.35 9.94 -15.92
C GLY A 376 -10.42 10.80 -16.57
N LYS A 377 -11.53 11.13 -15.87
CA LYS A 377 -12.52 12.08 -16.37
C LYS A 377 -12.06 13.51 -16.16
N THR A 378 -12.21 14.36 -17.16
CA THR A 378 -12.04 15.82 -17.03
C THR A 378 -13.33 16.44 -16.52
N VAL A 379 -13.26 17.22 -15.46
CA VAL A 379 -14.36 17.99 -14.89
C VAL A 379 -14.00 19.47 -14.80
N CYS A 380 -15.01 20.33 -14.73
CA CYS A 380 -14.85 21.75 -14.46
C CYS A 380 -15.34 22.05 -13.05
N ALA A 381 -14.64 22.96 -12.36
CA ALA A 381 -14.97 23.26 -10.97
C ALA A 381 -14.71 24.73 -10.62
N ILE A 382 -15.36 25.15 -9.54
CA ILE A 382 -14.96 26.29 -8.71
C ILE A 382 -14.74 25.82 -7.29
N ALA A 383 -13.78 26.37 -6.60
CA ALA A 383 -13.46 26.06 -5.21
C ALA A 383 -13.69 27.27 -4.31
N LYS A 384 -14.09 27.03 -3.06
CA LYS A 384 -14.16 28.06 -2.03
C LYS A 384 -13.28 27.66 -0.86
N LEU A 385 -12.38 28.53 -0.47
CA LEU A 385 -11.59 28.34 0.75
C LEU A 385 -12.45 28.65 1.97
N ARG A 386 -12.80 27.64 2.74
CA ARG A 386 -13.67 27.77 3.92
C ARG A 386 -12.88 28.12 5.16
N VAL A 387 -11.76 27.44 5.39
CA VAL A 387 -10.88 27.64 6.54
C VAL A 387 -9.44 27.55 6.08
N ARG A 388 -8.58 28.37 6.68
CA ARG A 388 -7.12 28.26 6.60
C ARG A 388 -6.59 28.38 8.02
N THR A 389 -5.90 27.35 8.50
CA THR A 389 -5.22 27.40 9.80
C THR A 389 -3.78 27.82 9.62
N GLU A 390 -3.22 28.51 10.59
CA GLU A 390 -1.78 28.76 10.62
C GLU A 390 -1.03 27.50 11.09
N ALA A 391 0.21 27.34 10.60
CA ALA A 391 1.08 26.30 11.10
C ALA A 391 1.43 26.58 12.57
N HIS A 392 1.24 25.58 13.44
CA HIS A 392 1.40 25.76 14.89
C HIS A 392 1.81 24.48 15.59
N ARG A 393 2.26 24.57 16.83
CA ARG A 393 2.38 23.40 17.70
C ARG A 393 1.00 23.00 18.19
N ALA A 394 0.74 21.69 18.16
CA ALA A 394 -0.56 21.14 18.53
C ALA A 394 -1.06 21.68 19.87
N THR A 395 -2.34 22.03 19.93
CA THR A 395 -3.01 22.54 21.13
C THR A 395 -4.14 21.57 21.58
N LEU A 396 -4.49 21.64 22.87
CA LEU A 396 -5.62 20.82 23.37
C LEU A 396 -6.99 21.30 22.85
N SER A 397 -7.10 22.56 22.40
CA SER A 397 -8.33 23.13 21.88
C SER A 397 -8.59 22.71 20.44
N ASP A 398 -7.55 22.75 19.61
CA ASP A 398 -7.70 22.65 18.16
C ASP A 398 -7.32 21.24 17.64
N ASP A 399 -6.34 20.57 18.32
CA ASP A 399 -5.75 19.32 17.86
C ASP A 399 -5.98 18.14 18.83
N TYR A 400 -7.06 18.20 19.59
CA TYR A 400 -7.33 17.19 20.62
C TYR A 400 -7.29 15.76 20.08
N GLU A 401 -7.87 15.49 18.91
CA GLU A 401 -7.90 14.14 18.33
C GLU A 401 -6.50 13.64 17.93
N SER A 402 -5.67 14.51 17.37
CA SER A 402 -4.27 14.18 17.04
C SER A 402 -3.47 13.84 18.31
N LEU A 403 -3.65 14.63 19.36
CA LEU A 403 -3.03 14.38 20.67
C LEU A 403 -3.56 13.12 21.34
N ARG A 404 -4.85 12.82 21.17
CA ARG A 404 -5.47 11.59 21.67
C ARG A 404 -4.87 10.36 20.97
N LEU A 405 -4.74 10.39 19.64
CA LEU A 405 -4.12 9.32 18.86
C LEU A 405 -2.65 9.14 19.23
N LEU A 406 -1.90 10.23 19.39
CA LEU A 406 -0.50 10.18 19.84
C LEU A 406 -0.36 9.54 21.23
N TYR A 407 -1.24 9.91 22.16
CA TYR A 407 -1.28 9.28 23.48
C TYR A 407 -1.59 7.79 23.39
N GLN A 408 -2.59 7.42 22.57
CA GLN A 408 -3.00 6.03 22.37
C GLN A 408 -1.87 5.20 21.78
N ALA A 409 -1.16 5.71 20.75
CA ALA A 409 -0.01 5.05 20.15
C ALA A 409 1.11 4.84 21.19
N LYS A 410 1.45 5.89 21.97
CA LYS A 410 2.46 5.80 23.02
C LYS A 410 2.11 4.76 24.09
N MET A 411 0.84 4.70 24.50
CA MET A 411 0.39 3.69 25.47
C MET A 411 0.40 2.28 24.88
N GLY A 412 0.15 2.15 23.56
CA GLY A 412 0.32 0.90 22.83
C GLY A 412 1.76 0.40 22.89
N ASP A 413 2.73 1.29 22.58
CA ASP A 413 4.15 0.97 22.67
C ASP A 413 4.56 0.53 24.09
N VAL A 414 4.10 1.23 25.10
CA VAL A 414 4.37 0.85 26.51
C VAL A 414 3.84 -0.55 26.81
N ARG A 415 2.60 -0.88 26.40
CA ARG A 415 2.03 -2.22 26.59
C ARG A 415 2.84 -3.30 25.88
N ILE A 416 3.26 -3.04 24.64
CA ILE A 416 4.10 -3.96 23.88
C ILE A 416 5.44 -4.19 24.59
N GLN A 417 6.09 -3.13 25.06
CA GLN A 417 7.37 -3.24 25.80
C GLN A 417 7.22 -4.02 27.11
N GLU A 418 6.16 -3.79 27.87
CA GLU A 418 5.85 -4.54 29.09
C GLU A 418 5.59 -6.01 28.78
N TRP A 419 4.83 -6.28 27.73
CA TRP A 419 4.54 -7.64 27.26
C TRP A 419 5.82 -8.38 26.85
N ILE A 420 6.75 -7.75 26.10
CA ILE A 420 8.03 -8.35 25.73
C ILE A 420 8.82 -8.75 27.00
N LYS A 421 8.94 -7.84 27.97
CA LYS A 421 9.63 -8.10 29.24
C LYS A 421 8.98 -9.24 30.04
N GLU A 422 7.65 -9.37 29.99
CA GLU A 422 6.93 -10.46 30.61
C GLU A 422 7.21 -11.79 29.90
N LYS A 423 7.15 -11.79 28.54
CA LYS A 423 7.34 -13.00 27.74
C LYS A 423 8.77 -13.50 27.74
N GLN A 424 9.78 -12.64 27.82
CA GLN A 424 11.16 -13.04 28.04
C GLN A 424 11.32 -13.95 29.28
N ARG A 425 10.51 -13.73 30.31
CA ARG A 425 10.57 -14.51 31.58
C ARG A 425 9.74 -15.79 31.53
N LYS A 426 8.68 -15.83 30.72
CA LYS A 426 7.71 -16.94 30.68
C LYS A 426 7.94 -17.92 29.54
N THR A 427 8.55 -17.47 28.44
CA THR A 427 8.89 -18.31 27.30
C THR A 427 10.30 -18.86 27.46
N TYR A 428 10.52 -20.08 26.99
CA TYR A 428 11.88 -20.62 26.93
C TYR A 428 12.67 -19.82 25.89
N VAL A 429 13.57 -18.97 26.37
CA VAL A 429 14.47 -18.19 25.49
C VAL A 429 15.89 -18.40 25.95
N ARG A 430 16.76 -18.69 25.02
CA ARG A 430 18.21 -18.85 25.22
C ARG A 430 18.97 -18.14 24.12
N VAL A 431 20.03 -17.44 24.51
CA VAL A 431 20.95 -16.76 23.59
C VAL A 431 22.36 -17.29 23.81
N ASN A 432 23.07 -17.51 22.71
CA ASN A 432 24.47 -17.98 22.77
C ASN A 432 25.36 -16.84 23.28
N ARG A 433 26.17 -17.16 24.31
CA ARG A 433 27.02 -16.20 24.99
C ARG A 433 28.33 -15.92 24.28
N ASP A 434 28.80 -16.90 23.47
CA ASP A 434 30.18 -16.86 22.91
C ASP A 434 30.31 -15.88 21.76
N THR A 435 29.24 -15.30 21.26
CA THR A 435 29.25 -14.54 20.03
C THR A 435 29.42 -13.05 20.19
N HIS A 436 28.80 -12.41 21.19
CA HIS A 436 28.83 -10.95 21.28
C HIS A 436 28.62 -10.43 22.71
N ASN A 437 29.37 -9.38 23.08
CA ASN A 437 29.09 -8.61 24.28
C ASN A 437 27.97 -7.59 23.97
N CYS A 438 26.74 -8.07 23.90
CA CYS A 438 25.59 -7.28 23.47
C CYS A 438 25.01 -6.44 24.62
N ASP A 439 24.77 -5.16 24.32
CA ASP A 439 23.91 -4.31 25.13
C ASP A 439 22.48 -4.33 24.53
N PHE A 440 21.67 -5.27 25.01
CA PHE A 440 20.34 -5.50 24.50
C PHE A 440 19.35 -4.44 24.99
N LYS A 441 18.42 -4.05 24.11
CA LYS A 441 17.33 -3.13 24.41
C LYS A 441 16.42 -3.66 25.54
N TYR A 442 16.25 -4.98 25.61
CA TYR A 442 15.48 -5.65 26.65
C TYR A 442 16.41 -6.50 27.53
N PRO A 443 16.91 -5.98 28.64
CA PRO A 443 17.73 -6.76 29.55
C PRO A 443 16.90 -7.89 30.19
N GLY A 444 17.46 -9.07 30.28
CA GLY A 444 16.80 -10.23 30.88
C GLY A 444 16.77 -11.48 29.99
N TRP A 445 17.46 -11.44 28.85
CA TRP A 445 17.71 -12.64 28.07
C TRP A 445 18.59 -13.62 28.82
N VAL A 446 18.27 -14.92 28.72
CA VAL A 446 19.03 -15.98 29.39
C VAL A 446 20.06 -16.54 28.44
N PHE A 447 21.32 -16.42 28.82
CA PHE A 447 22.44 -16.93 28.05
C PHE A 447 22.68 -18.42 28.34
N TYR A 448 23.13 -19.15 27.31
CA TYR A 448 23.68 -20.50 27.46
C TYR A 448 25.08 -20.55 26.85
N GLU A 449 25.88 -21.51 27.31
CA GLU A 449 27.19 -21.81 26.73
C GLU A 449 27.03 -23.10 25.91
N ASP A 450 27.49 -23.09 24.65
CA ASP A 450 27.61 -24.33 23.91
C ASP A 450 28.64 -25.22 24.64
N LYS A 451 28.20 -26.33 25.15
CA LYS A 451 29.11 -27.36 25.62
C LYS A 451 29.82 -27.93 24.39
N GLN A 452 31.09 -27.58 24.23
CA GLN A 452 32.00 -28.20 23.24
C GLN A 452 32.04 -29.71 23.37
#